data_5bc7a4d037a5012e88fa10932bfdbda0
#
_entry.id   5bc7a4d037a5012e88fa10932bfdbda0
#
_cell.length_a   1.000
_cell.length_b   1.000
_cell.length_c   1.000
_cell.angle_alpha   90.00
_cell.angle_beta   90.00
_cell.angle_gamma   90.00
#
_symmetry.space_group_name_H-M   'P 1'
#
loop_
_entity.id
_entity.type
_entity.pdbx_description
1 polymer ?
#
loop_
_entity_poly.entity_id
_entity_poly.type
_entity_poly.pdbx_seq_one_letter_code
_entity_poly.pdbx_strand_id
1 'polypeptide(L)'
;MGSLASVQVLRSDEGKNLRATHQANVSYMREKLFDIGIAVQHTPSHIIPVQVGDPELTTRISDTLIKDYGHYIQAINYPTVPRGEEKLRLAPTPHHSKDMMDKFVEDFTKVWLEVGLELKPRKCMDGQFCKFCQKPFGNQLFKHYEARTRTACKRPHCPQLEAFS
;
A
#
# COMPACT_ATOMS: atom_id res chain seq x y z
N MET A 1 -16.06 -23.09 16.84
CA MET A 1 -14.92 -23.99 16.54
C MET A 1 -13.87 -23.31 15.65
N GLY A 2 -14.24 -22.64 14.53
CA GLY A 2 -13.28 -22.01 13.60
C GLY A 2 -12.37 -20.93 14.21
N SER A 3 -12.89 -20.08 15.07
CA SER A 3 -12.10 -19.00 15.70
C SER A 3 -10.97 -19.51 16.58
N LEU A 4 -11.20 -20.59 17.34
CA LEU A 4 -10.17 -21.21 18.18
C LEU A 4 -9.05 -21.82 17.33
N ALA A 5 -9.42 -22.54 16.26
CA ALA A 5 -8.46 -23.12 15.32
C ALA A 5 -7.60 -22.04 14.65
N SER A 6 -8.23 -20.93 14.22
CA SER A 6 -7.50 -19.78 13.63
C SER A 6 -6.49 -19.19 14.63
N VAL A 7 -6.86 -19.01 15.88
CA VAL A 7 -5.95 -18.50 16.91
C VAL A 7 -4.80 -19.49 17.17
N GLN A 8 -5.08 -20.79 17.19
CA GLN A 8 -4.05 -21.81 17.37
C GLN A 8 -3.03 -21.80 16.23
N VAL A 9 -3.49 -21.73 14.96
CA VAL A 9 -2.60 -21.60 13.80
C VAL A 9 -1.77 -20.33 13.91
N LEU A 10 -2.39 -19.18 14.19
CA LEU A 10 -1.67 -17.91 14.31
C LEU A 10 -0.61 -17.89 15.43
N ARG A 11 -0.80 -18.65 16.48
CA ARG A 11 0.19 -18.79 17.58
C ARG A 11 1.31 -19.78 17.27
N SER A 12 1.12 -20.67 16.31
CA SER A 12 2.11 -21.67 15.90
C SER A 12 3.28 -21.07 15.12
N ASP A 13 4.31 -21.86 14.86
CA ASP A 13 5.44 -21.46 14.01
C ASP A 13 5.01 -21.25 12.56
N GLU A 14 4.01 -22.00 12.07
CA GLU A 14 3.37 -21.75 10.79
C GLU A 14 2.80 -20.33 10.74
N GLY A 15 2.03 -19.92 11.73
CA GLY A 15 1.46 -18.56 11.81
C GLY A 15 2.54 -17.48 11.90
N LYS A 16 3.68 -17.74 12.56
CA LYS A 16 4.81 -16.81 12.57
C LYS A 16 5.39 -16.63 11.16
N ASN A 17 5.59 -17.74 10.44
CA ASN A 17 6.10 -17.73 9.08
C ASN A 17 5.14 -17.01 8.12
N LEU A 18 3.83 -17.29 8.21
CA LEU A 18 2.81 -16.60 7.41
C LEU A 18 2.83 -15.09 7.65
N ARG A 19 2.94 -14.64 8.89
CA ARG A 19 3.05 -13.20 9.19
C ARG A 19 4.33 -12.59 8.65
N ALA A 20 5.46 -13.28 8.75
CA ALA A 20 6.73 -12.81 8.21
C ALA A 20 6.66 -12.67 6.67
N THR A 21 6.13 -13.69 5.98
CA THR A 21 5.90 -13.66 4.54
C THR A 21 4.93 -12.55 4.15
N HIS A 22 3.83 -12.37 4.90
CA HIS A 22 2.89 -11.29 4.67
C HIS A 22 3.56 -9.92 4.74
N GLN A 23 4.36 -9.66 5.78
CA GLN A 23 5.08 -8.39 5.92
C GLN A 23 6.10 -8.18 4.79
N ALA A 24 6.79 -9.23 4.38
CA ALA A 24 7.72 -9.17 3.26
C ALA A 24 7.00 -8.84 1.94
N ASN A 25 5.85 -9.46 1.68
CA ASN A 25 5.05 -9.20 0.49
C ASN A 25 4.48 -7.78 0.47
N VAL A 26 3.99 -7.27 1.60
CA VAL A 26 3.52 -5.88 1.72
C VAL A 26 4.64 -4.90 1.44
N SER A 27 5.83 -5.12 2.03
CA SER A 27 7.00 -4.27 1.79
C SER A 27 7.41 -4.28 0.33
N TYR A 28 7.52 -5.47 -0.26
CA TYR A 28 7.88 -5.64 -1.66
C TYR A 28 6.92 -4.91 -2.62
N MET A 29 5.61 -5.11 -2.43
CA MET A 29 4.60 -4.46 -3.26
C MET A 29 4.65 -2.92 -3.12
N ARG A 30 4.81 -2.42 -1.90
CA ARG A 30 4.94 -0.96 -1.67
C ARG A 30 6.15 -0.38 -2.37
N GLU A 31 7.31 -1.02 -2.22
CA GLU A 31 8.55 -0.57 -2.85
C GLU A 31 8.39 -0.53 -4.38
N LYS A 32 7.87 -1.60 -4.98
CA LYS A 32 7.64 -1.67 -6.43
C LYS A 32 6.72 -0.55 -6.92
N LEU A 33 5.55 -0.36 -6.31
CA LEU A 33 4.62 0.70 -6.69
C LEU A 33 5.21 2.10 -6.50
N PHE A 34 5.97 2.27 -5.44
CA PHE A 34 6.58 3.54 -5.13
C PHE A 34 7.74 3.86 -6.09
N ASP A 35 8.54 2.87 -6.48
CA ASP A 35 9.67 3.05 -7.39
C ASP A 35 9.22 3.43 -8.80
N ILE A 36 8.10 2.89 -9.28
CA ILE A 36 7.53 3.27 -10.57
C ILE A 36 6.76 4.60 -10.53
N GLY A 37 6.56 5.18 -9.36
CA GLY A 37 5.97 6.50 -9.20
C GLY A 37 4.44 6.51 -9.05
N ILE A 38 3.83 5.40 -8.65
CA ILE A 38 2.41 5.36 -8.26
C ILE A 38 2.24 6.01 -6.88
N ALA A 39 1.19 6.80 -6.72
CA ALA A 39 0.90 7.60 -5.53
C ALA A 39 0.44 6.75 -4.33
N VAL A 40 1.35 5.99 -3.74
CA VAL A 40 1.11 5.15 -2.55
C VAL A 40 1.13 6.02 -1.29
N GLN A 41 0.08 5.93 -0.48
CA GLN A 41 0.05 6.57 0.84
C GLN A 41 0.87 5.77 1.86
N HIS A 42 1.59 6.50 2.70
CA HIS A 42 2.32 5.90 3.83
C HIS A 42 1.35 5.54 4.96
N THR A 43 1.21 4.25 5.22
CA THR A 43 0.42 3.73 6.34
C THR A 43 1.20 2.64 7.06
N PRO A 44 1.07 2.50 8.38
CA PRO A 44 1.70 1.40 9.12
C PRO A 44 0.97 0.06 8.92
N SER A 45 -0.08 0.04 8.13
CA SER A 45 -0.95 -1.11 7.88
C SER A 45 -0.40 -2.03 6.80
N HIS A 46 -0.89 -3.26 6.76
CA HIS A 46 -0.72 -4.19 5.64
C HIS A 46 -1.50 -3.77 4.38
N ILE A 47 -2.43 -2.85 4.52
CA ILE A 47 -3.16 -2.27 3.40
C ILE A 47 -2.30 -1.20 2.74
N ILE A 48 -2.29 -1.21 1.42
CA ILE A 48 -1.58 -0.24 0.60
C ILE A 48 -2.62 0.65 -0.09
N PRO A 49 -2.90 1.85 0.44
CA PRO A 49 -3.77 2.80 -0.22
C PRO A 49 -3.02 3.49 -1.35
N VAL A 50 -3.64 3.53 -2.54
CA VAL A 50 -3.15 4.27 -3.69
C VAL A 50 -4.09 5.45 -3.96
N GLN A 51 -3.57 6.65 -3.89
CA GLN A 51 -4.34 7.88 -4.09
C GLN A 51 -4.65 8.08 -5.56
N VAL A 52 -5.92 8.28 -5.88
CA VAL A 52 -6.41 8.63 -7.24
C VAL A 52 -7.01 10.03 -7.22
N GLY A 53 -7.93 10.31 -6.29
CA GLY A 53 -8.55 11.62 -6.10
C GLY A 53 -9.71 11.92 -7.06
N ASP A 54 -10.19 10.92 -7.79
CA ASP A 54 -11.32 10.99 -8.68
C ASP A 54 -12.15 9.71 -8.62
N PRO A 55 -13.48 9.76 -8.40
CA PRO A 55 -14.32 8.58 -8.21
C PRO A 55 -14.52 7.77 -9.50
N GLU A 56 -14.59 8.42 -10.66
CA GLU A 56 -14.76 7.73 -11.94
C GLU A 56 -13.48 6.99 -12.32
N LEU A 57 -12.33 7.65 -12.22
CA LEU A 57 -11.04 7.02 -12.49
C LEU A 57 -10.76 5.88 -11.53
N THR A 58 -11.06 6.05 -10.23
CA THR A 58 -10.88 5.00 -9.22
C THR A 58 -11.71 3.76 -9.55
N THR A 59 -12.97 3.93 -9.92
CA THR A 59 -13.87 2.84 -10.32
C THR A 59 -13.40 2.20 -11.63
N ARG A 60 -13.05 3.02 -12.63
CA ARG A 60 -12.60 2.54 -13.94
C ARG A 60 -11.33 1.68 -13.82
N ILE A 61 -10.34 2.11 -13.04
CA ILE A 61 -9.12 1.33 -12.78
C ILE A 61 -9.47 -0.02 -12.15
N SER A 62 -10.29 -0.02 -11.10
CA SER A 62 -10.73 -1.24 -10.40
C SER A 62 -11.44 -2.21 -11.36
N ASP A 63 -12.37 -1.70 -12.16
CA ASP A 63 -13.16 -2.47 -13.12
C ASP A 63 -12.29 -3.05 -14.25
N THR A 64 -11.40 -2.26 -14.82
CA THR A 64 -10.49 -2.71 -15.88
C THR A 64 -9.56 -3.81 -15.37
N LEU A 65 -8.98 -3.62 -14.18
CA LEU A 65 -8.09 -4.61 -13.59
C LEU A 65 -8.77 -5.96 -13.34
N ILE A 66 -10.02 -5.96 -12.89
CA ILE A 66 -10.72 -7.22 -12.68
C ILE A 66 -11.21 -7.85 -13.98
N LYS A 67 -11.73 -7.06 -14.93
CA LYS A 67 -12.32 -7.57 -16.17
C LYS A 67 -11.27 -8.07 -17.16
N ASP A 68 -10.20 -7.29 -17.34
CA ASP A 68 -9.24 -7.52 -18.43
C ASP A 68 -7.99 -8.27 -17.95
N TYR A 69 -7.64 -8.12 -16.68
CA TYR A 69 -6.42 -8.70 -16.10
C TYR A 69 -6.67 -9.72 -14.98
N GLY A 70 -7.91 -9.83 -14.47
CA GLY A 70 -8.27 -10.76 -13.40
C GLY A 70 -7.74 -10.34 -12.00
N HIS A 71 -7.34 -9.09 -11.82
CA HIS A 71 -6.84 -8.57 -10.55
C HIS A 71 -7.94 -7.85 -9.80
N TYR A 72 -8.29 -8.35 -8.60
CA TYR A 72 -9.26 -7.68 -7.74
C TYR A 72 -8.60 -6.59 -6.88
N ILE A 73 -9.04 -5.35 -7.08
CA ILE A 73 -8.70 -4.20 -6.22
C ILE A 73 -9.98 -3.49 -5.83
N GLN A 74 -10.08 -3.08 -4.59
CA GLN A 74 -11.23 -2.35 -4.10
C GLN A 74 -11.09 -0.85 -4.35
N ALA A 75 -12.02 -0.27 -5.10
CA ALA A 75 -12.21 1.17 -5.20
C ALA A 75 -12.89 1.70 -3.92
N ILE A 76 -12.38 2.77 -3.36
CA ILE A 76 -12.91 3.44 -2.17
C ILE A 76 -13.24 4.89 -2.54
N ASN A 77 -14.55 5.15 -2.67
CA ASN A 77 -15.10 6.41 -3.10
C ASN A 77 -15.94 7.07 -1.99
N TYR A 78 -16.38 8.30 -2.24
CA TYR A 78 -17.39 8.95 -1.42
C TYR A 78 -18.64 8.04 -1.27
N PRO A 79 -19.28 7.93 -0.11
CA PRO A 79 -19.05 8.70 1.13
C PRO A 79 -18.04 8.09 2.09
N THR A 80 -17.35 6.99 1.74
CA THR A 80 -16.37 6.32 2.62
C THR A 80 -15.14 7.20 2.88
N VAL A 81 -14.78 8.00 1.89
CA VAL A 81 -13.71 9.00 1.98
C VAL A 81 -14.25 10.35 1.48
N PRO A 82 -13.69 11.49 1.90
CA PRO A 82 -14.01 12.79 1.34
C PRO A 82 -13.78 12.84 -0.18
N ARG A 83 -14.50 13.72 -0.87
CA ARG A 83 -14.29 13.96 -2.31
C ARG A 83 -12.89 14.53 -2.54
N GLY A 84 -12.19 13.99 -3.55
CA GLY A 84 -10.80 14.31 -3.85
C GLY A 84 -9.79 13.41 -3.11
N GLU A 85 -10.27 12.52 -2.22
CA GLU A 85 -9.45 11.55 -1.50
C GLU A 85 -9.75 10.10 -1.90
N GLU A 86 -10.38 9.91 -3.03
CA GLU A 86 -10.69 8.58 -3.57
C GLU A 86 -9.40 7.79 -3.78
N LYS A 87 -9.46 6.52 -3.45
CA LYS A 87 -8.28 5.66 -3.45
C LYS A 87 -8.59 4.22 -3.79
N LEU A 88 -7.59 3.52 -4.25
CA LEU A 88 -7.60 2.08 -4.42
C LEU A 88 -7.00 1.42 -3.18
N ARG A 89 -7.61 0.31 -2.74
CA ARG A 89 -7.17 -0.47 -1.58
C ARG A 89 -6.55 -1.77 -2.05
N LEU A 90 -5.23 -1.88 -1.93
CA LEU A 90 -4.51 -3.12 -2.18
C LEU A 90 -4.24 -3.83 -0.86
N ALA A 91 -4.43 -5.15 -0.86
CA ALA A 91 -4.20 -6.00 0.32
C ALA A 91 -3.42 -7.25 -0.09
N PRO A 92 -2.09 -7.19 -0.21
CA PRO A 92 -1.28 -8.37 -0.46
C PRO A 92 -1.49 -9.43 0.61
N THR A 93 -1.38 -10.70 0.23
CA THR A 93 -1.52 -11.85 1.14
C THR A 93 -0.22 -12.66 1.20
N PRO A 94 -0.02 -13.55 2.18
CA PRO A 94 1.14 -14.43 2.23
C PRO A 94 1.25 -15.38 1.01
N HIS A 95 0.12 -15.63 0.33
CA HIS A 95 0.05 -16.55 -0.81
C HIS A 95 0.40 -15.91 -2.14
N HIS A 96 0.54 -14.60 -2.21
CA HIS A 96 1.00 -13.93 -3.42
C HIS A 96 2.49 -14.18 -3.62
N SER A 97 2.86 -14.83 -4.73
CA SER A 97 4.26 -14.96 -5.14
C SER A 97 4.81 -13.63 -5.67
N LYS A 98 6.14 -13.52 -5.74
CA LYS A 98 6.78 -12.34 -6.32
C LYS A 98 6.39 -12.15 -7.79
N ASP A 99 6.35 -13.23 -8.57
CA ASP A 99 5.96 -13.19 -9.99
C ASP A 99 4.52 -12.69 -10.18
N MET A 100 3.59 -13.12 -9.30
CA MET A 100 2.21 -12.62 -9.32
C MET A 100 2.17 -11.12 -9.00
N MET A 101 2.96 -10.68 -8.03
CA MET A 101 3.03 -9.27 -7.66
C MET A 101 3.69 -8.42 -8.74
N ASP A 102 4.73 -8.91 -9.39
CA ASP A 102 5.39 -8.22 -10.49
C ASP A 102 4.46 -8.07 -11.69
N LYS A 103 3.77 -9.15 -12.07
CA LYS A 103 2.75 -9.11 -13.12
C LYS A 103 1.63 -8.11 -12.78
N PHE A 104 1.14 -8.14 -11.56
CA PHE A 104 0.15 -7.18 -11.09
C PHE A 104 0.64 -5.73 -11.26
N VAL A 105 1.88 -5.44 -10.86
CA VAL A 105 2.47 -4.10 -10.97
C VAL A 105 2.59 -3.64 -12.43
N GLU A 106 2.96 -4.54 -13.34
CA GLU A 106 2.99 -4.26 -14.78
C GLU A 106 1.61 -3.91 -15.32
N ASP A 107 0.61 -4.75 -15.04
CA ASP A 107 -0.76 -4.58 -15.53
C ASP A 107 -1.39 -3.31 -14.89
N PHE A 108 -1.15 -3.09 -13.60
CA PHE A 108 -1.62 -1.89 -12.92
C PHE A 108 -1.00 -0.61 -13.50
N THR A 109 0.29 -0.64 -13.84
CA THR A 109 0.97 0.50 -14.48
C THR A 109 0.37 0.81 -15.84
N LYS A 110 0.05 -0.20 -16.65
CA LYS A 110 -0.61 -0.01 -17.96
C LYS A 110 -1.96 0.68 -17.79
N VAL A 111 -2.81 0.13 -16.92
CA VAL A 111 -4.16 0.69 -16.66
C VAL A 111 -4.05 2.11 -16.09
N TRP A 112 -3.07 2.38 -15.21
CA TRP A 112 -2.82 3.70 -14.66
C TRP A 112 -2.54 4.76 -15.72
N LEU A 113 -1.70 4.42 -16.70
CA LEU A 113 -1.38 5.30 -17.83
C LEU A 113 -2.52 5.41 -18.84
N GLU A 114 -3.25 4.32 -19.10
CA GLU A 114 -4.42 4.31 -20.01
C GLU A 114 -5.55 5.21 -19.54
N VAL A 115 -5.76 5.36 -18.23
CA VAL A 115 -6.75 6.28 -17.70
C VAL A 115 -6.24 7.73 -17.63
N GLY A 116 -5.01 7.99 -18.10
CA GLY A 116 -4.42 9.33 -18.18
C GLY A 116 -3.78 9.83 -16.88
N LEU A 117 -3.52 8.95 -15.93
CA LEU A 117 -2.81 9.30 -14.71
C LEU A 117 -1.29 9.26 -14.92
N GLU A 118 -0.60 10.25 -14.36
CA GLU A 118 0.85 10.34 -14.46
C GLU A 118 1.56 9.55 -13.38
N LEU A 119 2.71 8.97 -13.72
CA LEU A 119 3.64 8.42 -12.75
C LEU A 119 4.45 9.56 -12.13
N LYS A 120 4.45 9.63 -10.81
CA LYS A 120 5.14 10.70 -10.08
C LYS A 120 6.44 10.16 -9.48
N PRO A 121 7.56 10.87 -9.62
CA PRO A 121 8.83 10.44 -9.03
C PRO A 121 8.70 10.37 -7.50
N ARG A 122 9.49 9.47 -6.90
CA ARG A 122 9.56 9.23 -5.46
C ARG A 122 9.99 10.49 -4.70
N LYS A 123 9.03 11.28 -4.22
CA LYS A 123 9.29 12.54 -3.51
C LYS A 123 8.42 12.64 -2.26
N CYS A 124 8.94 13.30 -1.22
CA CYS A 124 8.13 13.79 -0.11
C CYS A 124 7.24 14.96 -0.55
N MET A 125 6.29 15.37 0.32
CA MET A 125 5.37 16.48 0.04
C MET A 125 6.08 17.81 -0.27
N ASP A 126 7.29 18.01 0.23
CA ASP A 126 8.15 19.16 -0.09
C ASP A 126 8.92 19.03 -1.41
N GLY A 127 8.65 18.02 -2.20
CA GLY A 127 9.29 17.77 -3.49
C GLY A 127 10.69 17.17 -3.40
N GLN A 128 11.22 16.89 -2.21
CA GLN A 128 12.54 16.28 -2.01
C GLN A 128 12.45 14.83 -1.54
N PHE A 129 13.49 14.04 -1.79
CA PHE A 129 13.59 12.69 -1.26
C PHE A 129 13.79 12.69 0.26
N CYS A 130 12.89 12.04 0.97
CA CYS A 130 12.99 11.85 2.41
C CYS A 130 13.70 10.53 2.72
N LYS A 131 14.77 10.57 3.51
CA LYS A 131 15.48 9.36 3.98
C LYS A 131 14.57 8.40 4.75
N PHE A 132 13.53 8.91 5.38
CA PHE A 132 12.55 8.10 6.11
C PHE A 132 11.57 7.39 5.16
N CYS A 133 11.07 8.09 4.13
CA CYS A 133 10.21 7.51 3.10
C CYS A 133 10.94 6.54 2.16
N GLN A 134 12.26 6.61 2.10
CA GLN A 134 13.11 5.71 1.32
C GLN A 134 13.48 4.43 2.06
N LYS A 135 13.22 4.32 3.36
CA LYS A 135 13.51 3.09 4.10
C LYS A 135 12.55 1.98 3.68
N PRO A 136 13.06 0.75 3.52
CA PRO A 136 12.20 -0.41 3.26
C PRO A 136 11.14 -0.53 4.35
N PHE A 137 9.92 -0.81 3.92
CA PHE A 137 8.74 -0.94 4.79
C PHE A 137 8.74 -2.26 5.59
N GLY A 138 9.87 -2.64 6.18
CA GLY A 138 9.93 -3.82 7.05
C GLY A 138 9.34 -3.52 8.44
N ASN A 139 8.55 -4.44 8.98
CA ASN A 139 8.02 -4.47 10.36
C ASN A 139 7.60 -3.11 10.96
N GLN A 140 6.89 -2.30 10.22
CA GLN A 140 6.60 -0.92 10.57
C GLN A 140 5.56 -0.78 11.68
N LEU A 141 4.67 -1.75 11.89
CA LEU A 141 3.66 -1.70 12.95
C LEU A 141 4.27 -1.43 14.33
N PHE A 142 5.47 -1.96 14.62
CA PHE A 142 6.16 -1.73 15.88
C PHE A 142 7.19 -0.59 15.82
N LYS A 143 7.85 -0.40 14.67
CA LYS A 143 8.83 0.68 14.50
C LYS A 143 8.22 2.07 14.40
N HIS A 144 6.97 2.19 13.96
CA HIS A 144 6.24 3.46 13.99
C HIS A 144 5.91 3.94 15.40
N TYR A 145 5.69 3.02 16.33
CA TYR A 145 5.52 3.39 17.73
C TYR A 145 6.79 4.00 18.31
N GLU A 146 7.94 3.45 17.94
CA GLU A 146 9.25 4.02 18.31
C GLU A 146 9.58 5.31 17.55
N ALA A 147 9.12 5.47 16.31
CA ALA A 147 9.33 6.68 15.53
C ALA A 147 8.49 7.87 16.04
N ARG A 148 7.36 7.63 16.71
CA ARG A 148 6.59 8.67 17.42
C ARG A 148 7.38 9.30 18.57
N THR A 149 8.22 8.54 19.21
CA THR A 149 9.04 8.99 20.34
C THR A 149 10.40 9.52 19.89
N ARG A 150 10.81 9.24 18.67
CA ARG A 150 12.05 9.71 18.07
C ARG A 150 11.72 10.62 16.91
N THR A 151 12.16 11.84 16.95
CA THR A 151 12.12 12.83 15.87
C THR A 151 12.89 12.36 14.63
N ALA A 152 12.42 11.28 14.01
CA ALA A 152 13.08 10.64 12.87
C ALA A 152 12.98 11.47 11.58
N CYS A 153 11.93 12.28 11.46
CA CYS A 153 11.78 13.27 10.40
C CYS A 153 11.38 14.61 11.06
N LYS A 154 12.22 15.62 10.93
CA LYS A 154 11.98 16.99 11.46
C LYS A 154 11.07 17.82 10.54
N ARG A 155 10.51 17.26 9.51
CA ARG A 155 9.69 17.98 8.52
C ARG A 155 8.25 18.06 9.00
N PRO A 156 7.65 19.26 9.08
CA PRO A 156 6.34 19.48 9.69
C PRO A 156 5.19 18.78 8.95
N HIS A 157 5.33 18.42 7.70
CA HIS A 157 4.28 17.79 6.88
C HIS A 157 4.72 16.43 6.32
N CYS A 158 5.52 15.65 7.04
CA CYS A 158 5.84 14.31 6.63
C CYS A 158 4.60 13.41 6.74
N PRO A 159 4.13 12.76 5.65
CA PRO A 159 2.91 11.92 5.67
C PRO A 159 2.96 10.82 6.72
N GLN A 160 4.16 10.42 7.15
CA GLN A 160 4.35 9.42 8.20
C GLN A 160 4.16 10.00 9.61
N LEU A 161 4.27 11.31 9.79
CA LEU A 161 3.96 11.97 11.05
C LEU A 161 2.47 12.35 11.13
N GLU A 162 1.87 12.75 10.02
CA GLU A 162 0.46 13.13 9.94
C GLU A 162 -0.49 11.94 10.07
N ALA A 163 -0.07 10.76 9.64
CA ALA A 163 -0.87 9.52 9.79
C ALA A 163 -1.13 9.13 11.26
N PHE A 164 -0.55 9.85 12.24
CA PHE A 164 -0.66 9.58 13.68
C PHE A 164 -1.04 10.82 14.51
N SER A 165 -1.28 11.94 13.87
CA SER A 165 -1.91 13.11 14.53
C SER A 165 -3.43 13.02 14.42
#